data_558c15a904b49c475cdc87206895079b
#
_entry.id   558c15a904b49c475cdc87206895079b
#
_cell.length_a   1.000
_cell.length_b   1.000
_cell.length_c   1.000
_cell.angle_alpha   90.00
_cell.angle_beta   90.00
_cell.angle_gamma   90.00
#
_symmetry.space_group_name_H-M   'P 1'
#
loop_
_entity.id
_entity.type
_entity.pdbx_description
1 polymer ?
#
loop_
_entity_poly.entity_id
_entity_poly.type
_entity_poly.pdbx_seq_one_letter_code
_entity_poly.pdbx_strand_id
1 'polypeptide(L)'
;MMAGMARTNGASVVIVGGGVTGLSAGWWLARDGVDVLVLEKGIVGWEASGRNGGGATHVYSPFGLEEQRLWPQMDELLGYPTEYQPCRIGVALSETQLALARRWAEIGETRGLRWELLDRRQLKELVPIVGDNAIGGTYLHFGGHANPQRTVQGYAWALQDHGGRIQQHTTVTGLSQRGGRVTAVETTRGAFGADVVVIAAGPQTGAFADMLGVWLPLAPARVEMVATEPIPILQVGGVAGNGLYGRQTLRGNLVYGGGPHEWINVPDMTTPDHSNTPLVRNLARRLAELLPGAAHVRLIRSWSGLVENTPDGLPVVERLAQPENVVIATMSSVGFGLSPAVGRAISELVQHGRCQFADLGALALSRFADTPRDWRERVGWAAASPALETAAGGDD
;
A
#
# COMPACT_ATOMS: atom_id res chain seq x y z
N MET A 1 -7.43 28.13 21.93
CA MET A 1 -7.01 26.83 22.44
C MET A 1 -8.10 26.26 23.33
N MET A 2 -9.02 25.47 22.79
CA MET A 2 -9.98 24.71 23.61
C MET A 2 -9.40 23.31 23.80
N ALA A 3 -8.91 23.01 24.99
CA ALA A 3 -8.59 21.64 25.39
C ALA A 3 -9.92 20.87 25.45
N GLY A 4 -10.18 20.05 24.45
CA GLY A 4 -11.40 19.24 24.41
C GLY A 4 -11.34 18.19 25.50
N MET A 5 -12.34 18.19 26.38
CA MET A 5 -12.60 17.07 27.28
C MET A 5 -12.73 15.80 26.43
N ALA A 6 -11.93 14.77 26.72
CA ALA A 6 -12.03 13.47 26.07
C ALA A 6 -13.48 12.96 26.17
N ARG A 7 -14.12 12.78 25.01
CA ARG A 7 -15.48 12.22 24.95
C ARG A 7 -15.41 10.77 25.43
N THR A 8 -16.22 10.39 26.38
CA THR A 8 -16.26 9.03 26.93
C THR A 8 -16.59 7.97 25.86
N ASN A 9 -17.31 8.36 24.79
CA ASN A 9 -17.63 7.49 23.64
C ASN A 9 -17.48 8.28 22.33
N GLY A 10 -16.23 8.48 21.85
CA GLY A 10 -15.95 9.13 20.57
C GLY A 10 -14.60 9.83 20.54
N ALA A 11 -14.34 10.54 19.45
CA ALA A 11 -13.17 11.36 19.22
C ALA A 11 -13.50 12.51 18.27
N SER A 12 -12.61 13.52 18.18
CA SER A 12 -12.73 14.55 17.14
C SER A 12 -12.61 13.91 15.75
N VAL A 13 -11.70 12.95 15.60
CA VAL A 13 -11.54 12.18 14.37
C VAL A 13 -11.66 10.70 14.68
N VAL A 14 -12.62 10.02 14.03
CA VAL A 14 -12.74 8.56 14.05
C VAL A 14 -12.27 8.01 12.72
N ILE A 15 -11.30 7.09 12.75
CA ILE A 15 -10.74 6.43 11.59
C ILE A 15 -11.24 4.99 11.52
N VAL A 16 -11.85 4.61 10.41
CA VAL A 16 -12.33 3.26 10.12
C VAL A 16 -11.25 2.50 9.37
N GLY A 17 -10.63 1.52 10.04
CA GLY A 17 -9.57 0.66 9.52
C GLY A 17 -8.21 0.92 10.15
N GLY A 18 -7.67 -0.11 10.83
CA GLY A 18 -6.33 -0.16 11.44
C GLY A 18 -5.25 -0.71 10.49
N GLY A 19 -5.42 -0.52 9.19
CA GLY A 19 -4.39 -0.73 8.19
C GLY A 19 -3.36 0.41 8.17
N VAL A 20 -2.31 0.27 7.36
CA VAL A 20 -1.20 1.23 7.28
C VAL A 20 -1.67 2.65 6.93
N THR A 21 -2.70 2.79 6.09
CA THR A 21 -3.26 4.10 5.70
C THR A 21 -3.95 4.78 6.89
N GLY A 22 -4.84 4.06 7.58
CA GLY A 22 -5.54 4.60 8.74
C GLY A 22 -4.62 4.89 9.92
N LEU A 23 -3.66 4.00 10.20
CA LEU A 23 -2.68 4.21 11.27
C LEU A 23 -1.74 5.38 10.98
N SER A 24 -1.27 5.52 9.75
CA SER A 24 -0.44 6.66 9.35
C SER A 24 -1.20 7.98 9.46
N ALA A 25 -2.45 8.04 8.96
CA ALA A 25 -3.31 9.22 9.10
C ALA A 25 -3.55 9.57 10.58
N GLY A 26 -3.85 8.54 11.38
CA GLY A 26 -4.05 8.69 12.81
C GLY A 26 -2.81 9.21 13.54
N TRP A 27 -1.64 8.70 13.21
CA TRP A 27 -0.38 9.16 13.78
C TRP A 27 -0.08 10.63 13.43
N TRP A 28 -0.21 11.03 12.16
CA TRP A 28 -0.01 12.42 11.77
C TRP A 28 -0.96 13.38 12.52
N LEU A 29 -2.25 13.00 12.62
CA LEU A 29 -3.25 13.77 13.35
C LEU A 29 -2.94 13.85 14.87
N ALA A 30 -2.63 12.72 15.50
CA ALA A 30 -2.33 12.67 16.92
C ALA A 30 -1.05 13.46 17.26
N ARG A 31 -0.03 13.37 16.42
CA ARG A 31 1.20 14.18 16.54
C ARG A 31 0.92 15.67 16.53
N ASP A 32 -0.09 16.12 15.78
CA ASP A 32 -0.54 17.50 15.72
C ASP A 32 -1.53 17.84 16.86
N GLY A 33 -1.72 16.94 17.84
CA GLY A 33 -2.57 17.14 19.02
C GLY A 33 -4.08 16.94 18.79
N VAL A 34 -4.48 16.33 17.68
CA VAL A 34 -5.88 16.01 17.39
C VAL A 34 -6.29 14.76 18.19
N ASP A 35 -7.50 14.79 18.80
CA ASP A 35 -8.07 13.60 19.45
C ASP A 35 -8.54 12.58 18.40
N VAL A 36 -7.85 11.44 18.32
CA VAL A 36 -8.04 10.40 17.29
C VAL A 36 -8.42 9.07 17.92
N LEU A 37 -9.39 8.40 17.31
CA LEU A 37 -9.74 7.02 17.58
C LEU A 37 -9.70 6.19 16.28
N VAL A 38 -8.85 5.16 16.23
CA VAL A 38 -8.84 4.17 15.17
C VAL A 38 -9.68 2.97 15.58
N LEU A 39 -10.63 2.57 14.73
CA LEU A 39 -11.47 1.39 14.90
C LEU A 39 -11.01 0.30 13.93
N GLU A 40 -10.64 -0.86 14.46
CA GLU A 40 -10.16 -2.00 13.69
C GLU A 40 -11.01 -3.24 13.99
N LYS A 41 -11.51 -3.91 12.93
CA LYS A 41 -12.34 -5.13 13.05
C LYS A 41 -11.62 -6.31 13.71
N GLY A 42 -10.34 -6.45 13.41
CA GLY A 42 -9.49 -7.52 13.92
C GLY A 42 -8.30 -6.96 14.70
N ILE A 43 -7.11 -7.22 14.21
CA ILE A 43 -5.83 -6.76 14.76
C ILE A 43 -5.21 -5.77 13.79
N VAL A 44 -4.60 -4.71 14.28
CA VAL A 44 -3.93 -3.71 13.44
C VAL A 44 -2.93 -4.34 12.49
N GLY A 45 -2.99 -3.93 11.21
CA GLY A 45 -2.09 -4.40 10.17
C GLY A 45 -2.22 -5.88 9.77
N TRP A 46 -3.21 -6.59 10.26
CA TRP A 46 -3.36 -8.03 9.97
C TRP A 46 -3.63 -8.33 8.49
N GLU A 47 -4.39 -7.48 7.81
CA GLU A 47 -4.73 -7.65 6.40
C GLU A 47 -3.55 -7.27 5.48
N ALA A 48 -3.77 -6.76 4.28
CA ALA A 48 -2.74 -6.43 3.29
C ALA A 48 -1.55 -5.64 3.85
N SER A 49 -1.79 -4.79 4.83
CA SER A 49 -0.77 -3.89 5.38
C SER A 49 0.42 -4.59 6.03
N GLY A 50 0.21 -5.75 6.67
CA GLY A 50 1.29 -6.55 7.26
C GLY A 50 1.71 -7.74 6.38
N ARG A 51 1.09 -7.93 5.21
CA ARG A 51 1.25 -9.13 4.37
C ARG A 51 1.93 -8.87 3.03
N ASN A 52 2.35 -7.63 2.75
CA ASN A 52 2.94 -7.20 1.48
C ASN A 52 4.46 -7.36 1.41
N GLY A 53 5.04 -7.05 0.25
CA GLY A 53 6.48 -7.14 0.00
C GLY A 53 7.33 -6.00 0.59
N GLY A 54 6.70 -4.94 1.09
CA GLY A 54 7.39 -3.81 1.72
C GLY A 54 7.95 -2.77 0.75
N GLY A 55 7.56 -2.77 -0.52
CA GLY A 55 8.07 -1.82 -1.52
C GLY A 55 7.65 -0.37 -1.26
N ALA A 56 8.59 0.56 -1.43
CA ALA A 56 8.43 2.00 -1.27
C ALA A 56 9.03 2.72 -2.48
N THR A 57 8.36 2.66 -3.64
CA THR A 57 8.89 3.17 -4.92
C THR A 57 7.73 3.50 -5.87
N HIS A 58 6.94 4.53 -5.56
CA HIS A 58 5.72 4.87 -6.33
C HIS A 58 5.82 6.27 -6.95
N VAL A 59 6.87 6.50 -7.72
CA VAL A 59 7.21 7.81 -8.31
C VAL A 59 6.15 8.37 -9.28
N TYR A 60 5.29 7.54 -9.81
CA TYR A 60 4.18 7.93 -10.69
C TYR A 60 3.00 8.54 -9.92
N SER A 61 2.90 8.29 -8.63
CA SER A 61 1.86 8.87 -7.77
C SER A 61 2.11 10.36 -7.52
N PRO A 62 1.06 11.19 -7.36
CA PRO A 62 1.18 12.56 -6.83
C PRO A 62 1.91 12.62 -5.48
N PHE A 63 1.88 11.53 -4.71
CA PHE A 63 2.55 11.39 -3.43
C PHE A 63 4.02 10.95 -3.54
N GLY A 64 4.49 10.57 -4.74
CA GLY A 64 5.74 9.86 -4.92
C GLY A 64 6.99 10.61 -4.43
N LEU A 65 7.08 11.93 -4.66
CA LEU A 65 8.20 12.72 -4.17
C LEU A 65 8.21 12.84 -2.64
N GLU A 66 7.05 13.01 -2.03
CA GLU A 66 6.92 13.07 -0.57
C GLU A 66 7.16 11.69 0.07
N GLU A 67 6.72 10.61 -0.57
CA GLU A 67 7.08 9.23 -0.21
C GLU A 67 8.60 9.08 -0.11
N GLN A 68 9.33 9.49 -1.16
CA GLN A 68 10.79 9.40 -1.21
C GLN A 68 11.48 10.24 -0.13
N ARG A 69 10.92 11.41 0.16
CA ARG A 69 11.45 12.30 1.19
C ARG A 69 11.25 11.74 2.60
N LEU A 70 10.11 11.10 2.86
CA LEU A 70 9.73 10.65 4.20
C LEU A 70 10.36 9.32 4.60
N TRP A 71 10.41 8.31 3.71
CA TRP A 71 10.86 6.98 4.09
C TRP A 71 12.21 6.93 4.81
N PRO A 72 13.28 7.65 4.37
CA PRO A 72 14.56 7.64 5.08
C PRO A 72 14.51 8.17 6.51
N GLN A 73 13.45 8.91 6.86
CA GLN A 73 13.28 9.56 8.16
C GLN A 73 12.28 8.82 9.06
N MET A 74 11.61 7.78 8.55
CA MET A 74 10.47 7.17 9.26
C MET A 74 10.84 6.54 10.59
N ASP A 75 12.02 5.94 10.73
CA ASP A 75 12.47 5.37 11.99
C ASP A 75 12.61 6.45 13.08
N GLU A 76 13.16 7.60 12.71
CA GLU A 76 13.31 8.76 13.62
C GLU A 76 11.94 9.40 13.91
N LEU A 77 11.12 9.61 12.89
CA LEU A 77 9.81 10.25 13.02
C LEU A 77 8.84 9.45 13.89
N LEU A 78 8.87 8.12 13.77
CA LEU A 78 8.03 7.22 14.56
C LEU A 78 8.62 6.93 15.94
N GLY A 79 9.94 7.00 16.10
CA GLY A 79 10.66 6.49 17.26
C GLY A 79 10.76 4.95 17.31
N TYR A 80 10.41 4.29 16.22
CA TYR A 80 10.38 2.83 16.10
C TYR A 80 10.96 2.38 14.76
N PRO A 81 11.72 1.26 14.73
CA PRO A 81 12.37 0.80 13.51
C PRO A 81 11.36 0.22 12.51
N THR A 82 11.40 0.71 11.28
CA THR A 82 10.68 0.16 10.13
C THR A 82 11.50 -0.88 9.37
N GLU A 83 12.78 -1.01 9.68
CA GLU A 83 13.77 -1.78 8.92
C GLU A 83 13.86 -1.29 7.45
N TYR A 84 13.72 0.02 7.24
CA TYR A 84 13.83 0.60 5.90
C TYR A 84 15.24 0.44 5.35
N GLN A 85 15.31 -0.06 4.11
CA GLN A 85 16.54 -0.16 3.34
C GLN A 85 16.35 0.61 2.03
N PRO A 86 17.23 1.57 1.75
CA PRO A 86 17.15 2.39 0.55
C PRO A 86 17.59 1.60 -0.69
N CYS A 87 17.29 2.18 -1.83
CA CYS A 87 17.66 1.70 -3.16
C CYS A 87 16.92 0.44 -3.62
N ARG A 88 16.88 0.27 -4.93
CA ARG A 88 16.25 -0.90 -5.56
C ARG A 88 16.91 -1.22 -6.89
N ILE A 89 16.95 -2.51 -7.22
CA ILE A 89 17.36 -3.03 -8.51
C ILE A 89 16.14 -3.53 -9.28
N GLY A 90 15.99 -3.06 -10.51
CA GLY A 90 15.09 -3.65 -11.50
C GLY A 90 15.87 -4.55 -12.44
N VAL A 91 15.43 -5.79 -12.64
CA VAL A 91 16.06 -6.76 -13.56
C VAL A 91 15.22 -6.88 -14.82
N ALA A 92 15.84 -6.75 -15.98
CA ALA A 92 15.24 -6.97 -17.29
C ALA A 92 15.69 -8.32 -17.88
N LEU A 93 14.71 -9.18 -18.19
CA LEU A 93 14.92 -10.49 -18.83
C LEU A 93 14.58 -10.45 -20.33
N SER A 94 14.05 -9.34 -20.85
CA SER A 94 13.71 -9.15 -22.25
C SER A 94 13.98 -7.71 -22.71
N GLU A 95 14.12 -7.52 -24.03
CA GLU A 95 14.30 -6.18 -24.62
C GLU A 95 13.09 -5.27 -24.33
N THR A 96 11.89 -5.81 -24.31
CA THR A 96 10.67 -5.07 -23.93
C THR A 96 10.77 -4.51 -22.51
N GLN A 97 11.21 -5.34 -21.56
CA GLN A 97 11.41 -4.91 -20.17
C GLN A 97 12.53 -3.87 -20.06
N LEU A 98 13.61 -4.02 -20.83
CA LEU A 98 14.72 -3.06 -20.83
C LEU A 98 14.30 -1.72 -21.46
N ALA A 99 13.54 -1.74 -22.55
CA ALA A 99 12.99 -0.54 -23.18
C ALA A 99 12.07 0.23 -22.23
N LEU A 100 11.24 -0.51 -21.50
CA LEU A 100 10.40 0.09 -20.46
C LEU A 100 11.23 0.69 -19.33
N ALA A 101 12.26 0.01 -18.87
CA ALA A 101 13.17 0.52 -17.85
C ALA A 101 13.82 1.85 -18.28
N ARG A 102 14.23 1.98 -19.55
CA ARG A 102 14.73 3.23 -20.13
C ARG A 102 13.69 4.34 -20.08
N ARG A 103 12.45 4.05 -20.49
CA ARG A 103 11.35 5.02 -20.45
C ARG A 103 11.07 5.52 -19.02
N TRP A 104 11.11 4.63 -18.03
CA TRP A 104 10.95 5.02 -16.63
C TRP A 104 12.12 5.85 -16.12
N ALA A 105 13.35 5.56 -16.56
CA ALA A 105 14.51 6.36 -16.22
C ALA A 105 14.37 7.81 -16.76
N GLU A 106 13.95 7.98 -18.01
CA GLU A 106 13.66 9.30 -18.61
C GLU A 106 12.59 10.06 -17.82
N ILE A 107 11.49 9.41 -17.44
CA ILE A 107 10.44 10.03 -16.60
C ILE A 107 11.00 10.40 -15.23
N GLY A 108 11.82 9.55 -14.63
CA GLY A 108 12.46 9.81 -13.33
C GLY A 108 13.36 11.06 -13.38
N GLU A 109 14.17 11.20 -14.41
CA GLU A 109 15.04 12.36 -14.60
C GLU A 109 14.25 13.67 -14.66
N THR A 110 13.10 13.70 -15.34
CA THR A 110 12.25 14.91 -15.39
C THR A 110 11.69 15.30 -14.02
N ARG A 111 11.73 14.39 -13.05
CA ARG A 111 11.30 14.60 -11.66
C ARG A 111 12.47 14.78 -10.69
N GLY A 112 13.71 14.86 -11.19
CA GLY A 112 14.91 14.98 -10.38
C GLY A 112 15.28 13.69 -9.61
N LEU A 113 14.78 12.54 -10.04
CA LEU A 113 15.06 11.24 -9.44
C LEU A 113 16.21 10.57 -10.18
N ARG A 114 17.24 10.17 -9.45
CA ARG A 114 18.40 9.49 -10.02
C ARG A 114 18.11 8.02 -10.30
N TRP A 115 18.07 7.67 -11.59
CA TRP A 115 17.80 6.34 -12.11
C TRP A 115 18.93 5.94 -13.06
N GLU A 116 19.65 4.88 -12.78
CA GLU A 116 20.81 4.43 -13.52
C GLU A 116 20.48 3.15 -14.28
N LEU A 117 20.82 3.10 -15.57
CA LEU A 117 20.72 1.89 -16.38
C LEU A 117 21.96 1.03 -16.13
N LEU A 118 21.74 -0.26 -15.92
CA LEU A 118 22.78 -1.25 -15.70
C LEU A 118 22.91 -2.18 -16.91
N ASP A 119 24.12 -2.38 -17.38
CA ASP A 119 24.43 -3.49 -18.25
C ASP A 119 24.44 -4.83 -17.48
N ARG A 120 24.55 -5.95 -18.22
CA ARG A 120 24.57 -7.30 -17.61
C ARG A 120 25.70 -7.46 -16.59
N ARG A 121 26.88 -6.93 -16.85
CA ARG A 121 28.06 -7.05 -15.98
C ARG A 121 27.83 -6.29 -14.67
N GLN A 122 27.42 -5.05 -14.78
CA GLN A 122 27.10 -4.19 -13.62
C GLN A 122 25.97 -4.80 -12.77
N LEU A 123 24.93 -5.34 -13.43
CA LEU A 123 23.83 -6.01 -12.72
C LEU A 123 24.32 -7.23 -11.94
N LYS A 124 25.19 -8.07 -12.53
CA LYS A 124 25.77 -9.24 -11.86
C LYS A 124 26.71 -8.88 -10.70
N GLU A 125 27.44 -7.80 -10.81
CA GLU A 125 28.28 -7.28 -9.71
C GLU A 125 27.42 -6.90 -8.49
N LEU A 126 26.25 -6.28 -8.71
CA LEU A 126 25.32 -5.87 -7.64
C LEU A 126 24.46 -7.02 -7.11
N VAL A 127 24.03 -7.91 -7.99
CA VAL A 127 23.15 -9.05 -7.67
C VAL A 127 23.77 -10.35 -8.22
N PRO A 128 24.75 -10.94 -7.52
CA PRO A 128 25.49 -12.11 -8.04
C PRO A 128 24.64 -13.35 -8.32
N ILE A 129 23.46 -13.43 -7.73
CA ILE A 129 22.51 -14.55 -7.90
C ILE A 129 21.58 -14.39 -9.11
N VAL A 130 21.66 -13.28 -9.86
CA VAL A 130 20.91 -13.10 -11.11
C VAL A 130 21.48 -13.98 -12.20
N GLY A 131 20.61 -14.50 -13.08
CA GLY A 131 21.00 -15.43 -14.12
C GLY A 131 21.62 -14.79 -15.38
N ASP A 132 22.16 -15.66 -16.25
CA ASP A 132 22.68 -15.26 -17.56
C ASP A 132 21.58 -14.84 -18.54
N ASN A 133 20.33 -15.13 -18.23
CA ASN A 133 19.15 -14.68 -18.96
C ASN A 133 18.83 -13.19 -18.72
N ALA A 134 19.39 -12.56 -17.69
CA ALA A 134 19.25 -11.12 -17.49
C ALA A 134 20.08 -10.36 -18.53
N ILE A 135 19.43 -9.45 -19.25
CA ILE A 135 20.06 -8.66 -20.31
C ILE A 135 20.53 -7.28 -19.85
N GLY A 136 20.05 -6.82 -18.69
CA GLY A 136 20.38 -5.55 -18.05
C GLY A 136 19.40 -5.25 -16.95
N GLY A 137 19.38 -3.99 -16.50
CA GLY A 137 18.50 -3.56 -15.42
C GLY A 137 18.58 -2.10 -15.10
N THR A 138 18.07 -1.76 -13.93
CA THR A 138 18.09 -0.40 -13.37
C THR A 138 18.56 -0.42 -11.92
N TYR A 139 19.27 0.64 -11.53
CA TYR A 139 19.54 0.96 -10.13
C TYR A 139 18.80 2.25 -9.79
N LEU A 140 17.89 2.15 -8.84
CA LEU A 140 17.16 3.29 -8.32
C LEU A 140 17.85 3.77 -7.06
N HIS A 141 18.39 5.01 -7.11
CA HIS A 141 19.05 5.66 -5.98
C HIS A 141 18.04 6.29 -4.99
N PHE A 142 16.78 6.04 -5.21
CA PHE A 142 15.66 6.47 -4.39
C PHE A 142 14.73 5.29 -4.12
N GLY A 143 13.73 5.51 -3.25
CA GLY A 143 12.85 4.44 -2.83
C GLY A 143 13.60 3.39 -2.03
N GLY A 144 13.01 2.23 -1.95
CA GLY A 144 13.55 1.14 -1.18
C GLY A 144 12.47 0.15 -0.76
N HIS A 145 12.69 -0.45 0.39
CA HIS A 145 11.72 -1.34 1.01
C HIS A 145 11.85 -1.31 2.54
N ALA A 146 10.76 -1.64 3.21
CA ALA A 146 10.72 -1.72 4.66
C ALA A 146 10.03 -3.02 5.13
N ASN A 147 10.08 -3.31 6.40
CA ASN A 147 9.36 -4.43 7.00
C ASN A 147 7.90 -4.02 7.26
N PRO A 148 6.90 -4.63 6.57
CA PRO A 148 5.52 -4.21 6.70
C PRO A 148 4.97 -4.31 8.13
N GLN A 149 5.30 -5.39 8.82
CA GLN A 149 4.82 -5.63 10.19
C GLN A 149 5.44 -4.65 11.18
N ARG A 150 6.74 -4.36 11.06
CA ARG A 150 7.42 -3.35 11.88
C ARG A 150 6.89 -1.95 11.63
N THR A 151 6.66 -1.61 10.37
CA THR A 151 6.11 -0.31 9.98
C THR A 151 4.72 -0.10 10.56
N VAL A 152 3.81 -1.07 10.39
CA VAL A 152 2.44 -0.97 10.96
C VAL A 152 2.48 -0.86 12.47
N GLN A 153 3.33 -1.66 13.12
CA GLN A 153 3.50 -1.63 14.57
C GLN A 153 4.07 -0.28 15.02
N GLY A 154 5.08 0.24 14.29
CA GLY A 154 5.66 1.56 14.56
C GLY A 154 4.62 2.68 14.48
N TYR A 155 3.78 2.69 13.43
CA TYR A 155 2.67 3.65 13.36
C TYR A 155 1.70 3.52 14.53
N ALA A 156 1.31 2.30 14.90
CA ALA A 156 0.35 2.07 15.97
C ALA A 156 0.90 2.56 17.33
N TRP A 157 2.15 2.27 17.64
CA TRP A 157 2.79 2.71 18.87
C TRP A 157 3.00 4.23 18.89
N ALA A 158 3.56 4.80 17.81
CA ALA A 158 3.77 6.23 17.70
C ALA A 158 2.45 7.03 17.79
N LEU A 159 1.34 6.51 17.21
CA LEU A 159 0.02 7.08 17.38
C LEU A 159 -0.39 7.12 18.85
N GLN A 160 -0.18 6.01 19.60
CA GLN A 160 -0.52 5.91 21.01
C GLN A 160 0.37 6.81 21.89
N ASP A 161 1.66 6.92 21.58
CA ASP A 161 2.59 7.82 22.29
C ASP A 161 2.17 9.28 22.19
N HIS A 162 1.50 9.65 21.10
CA HIS A 162 0.90 10.97 20.90
C HIS A 162 -0.54 11.09 21.43
N GLY A 163 -1.02 10.11 22.23
CA GLY A 163 -2.34 10.14 22.84
C GLY A 163 -3.50 9.66 21.98
N GLY A 164 -3.23 9.22 20.74
CA GLY A 164 -4.24 8.58 19.89
C GLY A 164 -4.66 7.21 20.46
N ARG A 165 -5.89 6.82 20.18
CA ARG A 165 -6.49 5.58 20.68
C ARG A 165 -6.73 4.59 19.55
N ILE A 166 -6.50 3.31 19.82
CA ILE A 166 -6.78 2.21 18.89
C ILE A 166 -7.72 1.23 19.59
N GLN A 167 -8.83 0.92 18.95
CA GLN A 167 -9.77 -0.08 19.44
C GLN A 167 -9.87 -1.23 18.43
N GLN A 168 -9.18 -2.30 18.75
CA GLN A 168 -9.18 -3.54 17.99
C GLN A 168 -10.42 -4.39 18.31
N HIS A 169 -10.70 -5.40 17.48
CA HIS A 169 -11.87 -6.28 17.60
C HIS A 169 -13.19 -5.51 17.68
N THR A 170 -13.28 -4.42 16.91
CA THR A 170 -14.41 -3.51 16.88
C THR A 170 -14.82 -3.28 15.41
N THR A 171 -15.74 -4.09 14.96
CA THR A 171 -16.23 -4.01 13.58
C THR A 171 -17.21 -2.84 13.45
N VAL A 172 -16.92 -1.95 12.50
CA VAL A 172 -17.85 -0.89 12.11
C VAL A 172 -18.96 -1.51 11.27
N THR A 173 -20.21 -1.25 11.67
CA THR A 173 -21.42 -1.82 11.05
C THR A 173 -22.29 -0.78 10.36
N GLY A 174 -22.08 0.50 10.63
CA GLY A 174 -22.88 1.58 10.06
C GLY A 174 -22.33 2.97 10.32
N LEU A 175 -22.94 3.94 9.65
CA LEU A 175 -22.62 5.37 9.77
C LEU A 175 -23.92 6.16 9.99
N SER A 176 -24.11 6.67 11.19
CA SER A 176 -25.27 7.49 11.52
C SER A 176 -25.14 8.88 10.91
N GLN A 177 -26.09 9.29 10.07
CA GLN A 177 -26.08 10.59 9.40
C GLN A 177 -27.20 11.49 9.91
N ARG A 178 -26.89 12.78 10.07
CA ARG A 178 -27.87 13.81 10.39
C ARG A 178 -27.45 15.16 9.79
N GLY A 179 -28.36 15.81 9.08
CA GLY A 179 -28.11 17.13 8.51
C GLY A 179 -26.94 17.16 7.52
N GLY A 180 -26.77 16.12 6.69
CA GLY A 180 -25.68 16.03 5.70
C GLY A 180 -24.30 15.75 6.29
N ARG A 181 -24.22 15.27 7.54
CA ARG A 181 -22.97 14.92 8.23
C ARG A 181 -23.08 13.56 8.88
N VAL A 182 -21.98 12.83 8.95
CA VAL A 182 -21.86 11.66 9.81
C VAL A 182 -21.65 12.13 11.25
N THR A 183 -22.51 11.71 12.16
CA THR A 183 -22.49 12.11 13.57
C THR A 183 -21.95 11.04 14.49
N ALA A 184 -22.03 9.78 14.07
CA ALA A 184 -21.48 8.64 14.81
C ALA A 184 -21.12 7.49 13.87
N VAL A 185 -20.15 6.69 14.31
CA VAL A 185 -19.74 5.42 13.71
C VAL A 185 -20.31 4.28 14.55
N GLU A 186 -21.18 3.48 13.97
CA GLU A 186 -21.83 2.35 14.64
C GLU A 186 -20.92 1.12 14.57
N THR A 187 -20.81 0.39 15.67
CA THR A 187 -19.92 -0.76 15.77
C THR A 187 -20.56 -1.91 16.58
N THR A 188 -19.93 -3.07 16.54
CA THR A 188 -20.26 -4.22 17.39
C THR A 188 -20.10 -3.94 18.88
N ARG A 189 -19.49 -2.81 19.27
CA ARG A 189 -19.27 -2.40 20.66
C ARG A 189 -19.98 -1.08 21.04
N GLY A 190 -20.99 -0.68 20.28
CA GLY A 190 -21.73 0.55 20.45
C GLY A 190 -21.32 1.62 19.43
N ALA A 191 -21.87 2.81 19.59
CA ALA A 191 -21.64 3.93 18.68
C ALA A 191 -20.58 4.90 19.24
N PHE A 192 -19.73 5.41 18.34
CA PHE A 192 -18.68 6.39 18.63
C PHE A 192 -18.99 7.71 17.91
N GLY A 193 -19.18 8.79 18.66
CA GLY A 193 -19.38 10.13 18.10
C GLY A 193 -18.12 10.64 17.41
N ALA A 194 -18.29 11.33 16.27
CA ALA A 194 -17.20 11.88 15.50
C ALA A 194 -17.54 13.26 14.94
N ASP A 195 -16.56 14.18 14.94
CA ASP A 195 -16.67 15.44 14.21
C ASP A 195 -16.26 15.25 12.74
N VAL A 196 -15.22 14.42 12.51
CA VAL A 196 -14.76 13.98 11.19
C VAL A 196 -14.60 12.46 11.20
N VAL A 197 -14.97 11.81 10.11
CA VAL A 197 -14.74 10.37 9.88
C VAL A 197 -13.77 10.18 8.71
N VAL A 198 -12.73 9.36 8.93
CA VAL A 198 -11.83 8.90 7.87
C VAL A 198 -12.12 7.44 7.56
N ILE A 199 -12.45 7.12 6.31
CA ILE A 199 -12.69 5.76 5.86
C ILE A 199 -11.44 5.27 5.13
N ALA A 200 -10.71 4.34 5.77
CA ALA A 200 -9.47 3.74 5.27
C ALA A 200 -9.52 2.20 5.45
N ALA A 201 -10.66 1.61 5.07
CA ALA A 201 -11.01 0.23 5.37
C ALA A 201 -10.53 -0.79 4.30
N GLY A 202 -9.56 -0.40 3.45
CA GLY A 202 -9.03 -1.25 2.37
C GLY A 202 -10.15 -1.74 1.44
N PRO A 203 -10.25 -3.04 1.15
CA PRO A 203 -11.28 -3.58 0.26
C PRO A 203 -12.73 -3.28 0.69
N GLN A 204 -12.96 -3.02 1.97
CA GLN A 204 -14.29 -2.70 2.50
C GLN A 204 -14.66 -1.21 2.33
N THR A 205 -13.74 -0.37 1.90
CA THR A 205 -14.00 1.08 1.69
C THR A 205 -15.17 1.31 0.73
N GLY A 206 -15.34 0.47 -0.29
CA GLY A 206 -16.46 0.54 -1.23
C GLY A 206 -17.82 0.37 -0.54
N ALA A 207 -17.95 -0.58 0.40
CA ALA A 207 -19.20 -0.79 1.14
C ALA A 207 -19.56 0.43 2.01
N PHE A 208 -18.58 1.09 2.62
CA PHE A 208 -18.81 2.33 3.35
C PHE A 208 -19.16 3.51 2.43
N ALA A 209 -18.56 3.56 1.24
CA ALA A 209 -18.94 4.55 0.22
C ALA A 209 -20.42 4.37 -0.20
N ASP A 210 -20.87 3.13 -0.42
CA ASP A 210 -22.26 2.81 -0.75
C ASP A 210 -23.22 3.25 0.37
N MET A 211 -22.86 3.08 1.65
CA MET A 211 -23.67 3.57 2.81
C MET A 211 -23.83 5.09 2.79
N LEU A 212 -22.89 5.81 2.16
CA LEU A 212 -22.91 7.27 2.00
C LEU A 212 -23.55 7.73 0.68
N GLY A 213 -23.98 6.79 -0.16
CA GLY A 213 -24.51 7.09 -1.51
C GLY A 213 -23.44 7.50 -2.51
N VAL A 214 -22.17 7.17 -2.27
CA VAL A 214 -21.02 7.51 -3.10
C VAL A 214 -20.60 6.30 -3.93
N TRP A 215 -20.47 6.48 -5.24
CA TRP A 215 -19.94 5.44 -6.13
C TRP A 215 -18.40 5.44 -6.07
N LEU A 216 -17.84 4.37 -5.52
CA LEU A 216 -16.40 4.10 -5.51
C LEU A 216 -16.15 2.74 -6.19
N PRO A 217 -15.66 2.68 -7.43
CA PRO A 217 -15.39 1.43 -8.13
C PRO A 217 -14.14 0.75 -7.52
N LEU A 218 -14.37 -0.22 -6.65
CA LEU A 218 -13.33 -1.06 -6.07
C LEU A 218 -13.57 -2.53 -6.39
N ALA A 219 -12.50 -3.23 -6.70
CA ALA A 219 -12.50 -4.67 -6.83
C ALA A 219 -11.45 -5.31 -5.93
N PRO A 220 -11.82 -6.24 -5.05
CA PRO A 220 -10.87 -6.96 -4.23
C PRO A 220 -10.15 -8.02 -5.06
N ALA A 221 -8.87 -8.19 -4.79
CA ALA A 221 -8.07 -9.24 -5.39
C ALA A 221 -7.17 -9.91 -4.36
N ARG A 222 -6.96 -11.20 -4.56
CA ARG A 222 -6.05 -12.02 -3.80
C ARG A 222 -4.66 -11.93 -4.41
N VAL A 223 -3.66 -11.72 -3.56
CA VAL A 223 -2.24 -11.67 -3.91
C VAL A 223 -1.50 -12.67 -3.05
N GLU A 224 -0.63 -13.46 -3.66
CA GLU A 224 0.20 -14.43 -2.96
C GLU A 224 1.59 -13.90 -2.67
N MET A 225 2.14 -14.32 -1.55
CA MET A 225 3.50 -14.05 -1.11
C MET A 225 4.19 -15.34 -0.69
N VAL A 226 5.52 -15.37 -0.86
CA VAL A 226 6.38 -16.46 -0.36
C VAL A 226 7.55 -15.91 0.42
N ALA A 227 8.07 -16.73 1.34
CA ALA A 227 9.36 -16.51 1.98
C ALA A 227 10.24 -17.76 1.84
N THR A 228 11.54 -17.55 1.61
CA THR A 228 12.53 -18.62 1.48
C THR A 228 13.30 -18.84 2.79
N GLU A 229 14.09 -19.92 2.84
CA GLU A 229 15.24 -20.01 3.73
C GLU A 229 16.17 -18.81 3.51
N PRO A 230 16.98 -18.43 4.51
CA PRO A 230 17.92 -17.32 4.35
C PRO A 230 19.06 -17.66 3.40
N ILE A 231 19.51 -16.66 2.67
CA ILE A 231 20.73 -16.68 1.85
C ILE A 231 21.68 -15.58 2.35
N PRO A 232 22.95 -15.56 1.95
CA PRO A 232 23.86 -14.45 2.26
C PRO A 232 23.27 -13.10 1.87
N ILE A 233 23.55 -12.07 2.69
CA ILE A 233 23.02 -10.73 2.47
C ILE A 233 23.56 -10.15 1.17
N LEU A 234 22.63 -9.70 0.32
CA LEU A 234 22.93 -9.00 -0.92
C LEU A 234 23.32 -7.54 -0.64
N GLN A 235 24.13 -6.96 -1.49
CA GLN A 235 24.50 -5.55 -1.40
C GLN A 235 23.27 -4.63 -1.53
N VAL A 236 22.29 -4.99 -2.36
CA VAL A 236 20.99 -4.34 -2.48
C VAL A 236 19.91 -5.38 -2.29
N GLY A 237 19.18 -5.30 -1.19
CA GLY A 237 18.15 -6.29 -0.84
C GLY A 237 16.85 -6.17 -1.63
N GLY A 238 16.59 -5.02 -2.26
CA GLY A 238 15.40 -4.77 -3.07
C GLY A 238 15.63 -5.12 -4.54
N VAL A 239 15.33 -6.35 -4.96
CA VAL A 239 15.44 -6.80 -6.35
C VAL A 239 14.05 -7.12 -6.90
N ALA A 240 13.69 -6.57 -8.06
CA ALA A 240 12.42 -6.80 -8.74
C ALA A 240 12.62 -7.14 -10.21
N GLY A 241 11.69 -7.85 -10.80
CA GLY A 241 11.70 -8.25 -12.22
C GLY A 241 10.83 -9.48 -12.45
N ASN A 242 10.66 -9.89 -13.70
CA ASN A 242 9.84 -11.05 -14.06
C ASN A 242 8.40 -11.03 -13.48
N GLY A 243 7.79 -9.82 -13.37
CA GLY A 243 6.48 -9.67 -12.75
C GLY A 243 6.47 -9.85 -11.23
N LEU A 244 7.65 -9.89 -10.60
CA LEU A 244 7.79 -10.03 -9.15
C LEU A 244 8.27 -8.74 -8.51
N TYR A 245 7.79 -8.51 -7.28
CA TYR A 245 8.27 -7.50 -6.37
C TYR A 245 8.59 -8.14 -5.02
N GLY A 246 9.59 -7.62 -4.34
CA GLY A 246 9.98 -8.20 -3.06
C GLY A 246 11.27 -7.61 -2.53
N ARG A 247 11.79 -8.26 -1.52
CA ARG A 247 12.99 -7.86 -0.85
C ARG A 247 13.72 -9.04 -0.21
N GLN A 248 14.98 -8.83 0.13
CA GLN A 248 15.65 -9.62 1.14
C GLN A 248 15.42 -8.98 2.51
N THR A 249 15.10 -9.78 3.51
CA THR A 249 14.99 -9.33 4.90
C THR A 249 16.38 -9.16 5.52
N LEU A 250 16.49 -8.45 6.64
CA LEU A 250 17.74 -8.34 7.40
C LEU A 250 18.29 -9.69 7.91
N ARG A 251 17.46 -10.74 7.89
CA ARG A 251 17.85 -12.11 8.24
C ARG A 251 18.27 -12.96 7.04
N GLY A 252 18.23 -12.40 5.84
CA GLY A 252 18.61 -13.10 4.61
C GLY A 252 17.48 -13.80 3.86
N ASN A 253 16.27 -13.90 4.40
CA ASN A 253 15.15 -14.51 3.71
C ASN A 253 14.73 -13.64 2.50
N LEU A 254 14.46 -14.27 1.37
CA LEU A 254 13.81 -13.62 0.24
C LEU A 254 12.29 -13.65 0.45
N VAL A 255 11.65 -12.49 0.40
CA VAL A 255 10.20 -12.33 0.53
C VAL A 255 9.67 -11.71 -0.75
N TYR A 256 8.89 -12.48 -1.50
CA TYR A 256 8.43 -12.09 -2.83
C TYR A 256 6.93 -12.31 -3.02
N GLY A 257 6.33 -11.43 -3.80
CA GLY A 257 4.98 -11.50 -4.34
C GLY A 257 4.97 -11.09 -5.80
N GLY A 258 3.78 -11.08 -6.41
CA GLY A 258 3.60 -10.73 -7.82
C GLY A 258 3.09 -11.90 -8.65
N GLY A 259 3.24 -11.81 -9.96
CA GLY A 259 2.62 -12.74 -10.88
C GLY A 259 1.10 -12.50 -11.02
N PRO A 260 0.35 -13.48 -11.54
CA PRO A 260 -1.10 -13.36 -11.68
C PRO A 260 -1.78 -13.16 -10.33
N HIS A 261 -2.78 -12.30 -10.31
CA HIS A 261 -3.65 -12.08 -9.18
C HIS A 261 -5.03 -12.70 -9.45
N GLU A 262 -5.77 -12.97 -8.40
CA GLU A 262 -7.11 -13.55 -8.51
C GLU A 262 -8.15 -12.53 -8.03
N TRP A 263 -9.08 -12.15 -8.90
CA TRP A 263 -10.24 -11.38 -8.48
C TRP A 263 -11.11 -12.22 -7.56
N ILE A 264 -11.54 -11.65 -6.44
CA ILE A 264 -12.36 -12.37 -5.47
C ILE A 264 -13.73 -11.71 -5.32
N ASN A 265 -14.75 -12.54 -5.25
CA ASN A 265 -16.08 -12.17 -4.80
C ASN A 265 -16.30 -12.77 -3.40
N VAL A 266 -15.75 -12.12 -2.39
CA VAL A 266 -15.87 -12.59 -1.01
C VAL A 266 -16.87 -11.70 -0.28
N PRO A 267 -18.03 -12.22 0.15
CA PRO A 267 -19.01 -11.43 0.90
C PRO A 267 -18.42 -10.81 2.16
N ASP A 268 -17.54 -11.51 2.85
CA ASP A 268 -16.97 -11.09 4.12
C ASP A 268 -15.70 -10.26 3.99
N MET A 269 -15.16 -10.11 2.78
CA MET A 269 -13.91 -9.34 2.52
C MET A 269 -12.79 -9.69 3.50
N THR A 270 -12.65 -10.99 3.84
CA THR A 270 -11.59 -11.48 4.71
C THR A 270 -10.48 -12.12 3.91
N THR A 271 -9.23 -11.91 4.35
CA THR A 271 -8.09 -12.58 3.72
C THR A 271 -8.25 -14.10 3.83
N PRO A 272 -8.13 -14.84 2.71
CA PRO A 272 -8.16 -16.30 2.74
C PRO A 272 -7.13 -16.88 3.70
N ASP A 273 -7.50 -17.89 4.45
CA ASP A 273 -6.68 -18.55 5.47
C ASP A 273 -5.62 -19.50 4.88
N HIS A 274 -5.74 -19.84 3.60
CA HIS A 274 -4.83 -20.73 2.88
C HIS A 274 -4.35 -20.10 1.58
N SER A 275 -3.15 -20.49 1.14
CA SER A 275 -2.57 -20.06 -0.13
C SER A 275 -3.20 -20.77 -1.32
N ASN A 276 -3.27 -20.06 -2.47
CA ASN A 276 -3.64 -20.65 -3.75
C ASN A 276 -2.40 -21.34 -4.36
N THR A 277 -2.39 -22.67 -4.35
CA THR A 277 -1.23 -23.46 -4.81
C THR A 277 -0.79 -23.16 -6.26
N PRO A 278 -1.68 -23.05 -7.26
CA PRO A 278 -1.32 -22.62 -8.61
C PRO A 278 -0.58 -21.27 -8.64
N LEU A 279 -1.05 -20.28 -7.90
CA LEU A 279 -0.42 -18.95 -7.84
C LEU A 279 0.96 -19.01 -7.16
N VAL A 280 1.06 -19.72 -6.03
CA VAL A 280 2.35 -19.92 -5.32
C VAL A 280 3.35 -20.64 -6.20
N ARG A 281 2.93 -21.68 -6.94
CA ARG A 281 3.80 -22.39 -7.88
C ARG A 281 4.30 -21.49 -9.01
N ASN A 282 3.43 -20.65 -9.57
CA ASN A 282 3.81 -19.66 -10.57
C ASN A 282 4.84 -18.66 -10.02
N LEU A 283 4.60 -18.14 -8.83
CA LEU A 283 5.49 -17.21 -8.14
C LEU A 283 6.87 -17.85 -7.88
N ALA A 284 6.90 -19.09 -7.37
CA ALA A 284 8.15 -19.83 -7.14
C ALA A 284 8.96 -20.04 -8.43
N ARG A 285 8.29 -20.41 -9.54
CA ARG A 285 8.94 -20.56 -10.84
C ARG A 285 9.54 -19.23 -11.31
N ARG A 286 8.76 -18.13 -11.27
CA ARG A 286 9.25 -16.80 -11.65
C ARG A 286 10.41 -16.32 -10.78
N LEU A 287 10.41 -16.65 -9.50
CA LEU A 287 11.51 -16.31 -8.60
C LEU A 287 12.79 -17.09 -8.96
N ALA A 288 12.68 -18.37 -9.25
CA ALA A 288 13.80 -19.18 -9.69
C ALA A 288 14.36 -18.72 -11.06
N GLU A 289 13.52 -18.22 -11.96
CA GLU A 289 13.92 -17.62 -13.23
C GLU A 289 14.61 -16.25 -13.04
N LEU A 290 14.13 -15.44 -12.12
CA LEU A 290 14.69 -14.12 -11.80
C LEU A 290 16.05 -14.25 -11.09
N LEU A 291 16.13 -15.14 -10.10
CA LEU A 291 17.28 -15.33 -9.21
C LEU A 291 17.72 -16.80 -9.20
N PRO A 292 18.22 -17.35 -10.32
CA PRO A 292 18.57 -18.77 -10.42
C PRO A 292 19.68 -19.18 -9.46
N GLY A 293 20.55 -18.27 -9.02
CA GLY A 293 21.53 -18.55 -7.97
C GLY A 293 20.90 -18.90 -6.62
N ALA A 294 19.62 -18.55 -6.41
CA ALA A 294 18.85 -18.93 -5.23
C ALA A 294 17.79 -20.01 -5.50
N ALA A 295 17.76 -20.62 -6.71
CA ALA A 295 16.72 -21.61 -7.07
C ALA A 295 16.75 -22.89 -6.21
N HIS A 296 17.87 -23.20 -5.56
CA HIS A 296 18.03 -24.33 -4.64
C HIS A 296 17.44 -24.10 -3.24
N VAL A 297 17.07 -22.85 -2.92
CA VAL A 297 16.60 -22.45 -1.59
C VAL A 297 15.13 -22.83 -1.42
N ARG A 298 14.78 -23.40 -0.26
CA ARG A 298 13.41 -23.87 -0.01
C ARG A 298 12.48 -22.71 0.34
N LEU A 299 11.23 -22.82 -0.07
CA LEU A 299 10.16 -21.98 0.46
C LEU A 299 9.80 -22.49 1.85
N ILE A 300 9.85 -21.62 2.84
CA ILE A 300 9.51 -21.93 4.24
C ILE A 300 8.13 -21.44 4.63
N ARG A 301 7.55 -20.51 3.84
CA ARG A 301 6.23 -19.96 4.08
C ARG A 301 5.60 -19.44 2.80
N SER A 302 4.29 -19.62 2.68
CA SER A 302 3.43 -18.90 1.74
C SER A 302 2.23 -18.33 2.48
N TRP A 303 1.70 -17.21 1.98
CA TRP A 303 0.49 -16.59 2.52
C TRP A 303 -0.16 -15.72 1.46
N SER A 304 -1.43 -15.43 1.62
CA SER A 304 -2.17 -14.49 0.78
C SER A 304 -2.46 -13.19 1.51
N GLY A 305 -2.73 -12.16 0.75
CA GLY A 305 -3.29 -10.89 1.19
C GLY A 305 -4.46 -10.50 0.31
N LEU A 306 -5.40 -9.76 0.86
CA LEU A 306 -6.52 -9.19 0.13
C LEU A 306 -6.26 -7.71 -0.09
N VAL A 307 -6.13 -7.31 -1.34
CA VAL A 307 -5.93 -5.92 -1.77
C VAL A 307 -7.17 -5.43 -2.52
N GLU A 308 -7.28 -4.13 -2.67
CA GLU A 308 -8.30 -3.50 -3.50
C GLU A 308 -7.66 -2.80 -4.70
N ASN A 309 -8.42 -2.72 -5.79
CA ASN A 309 -8.02 -2.01 -7.00
C ASN A 309 -9.13 -1.11 -7.51
N THR A 310 -8.74 0.06 -7.95
CA THR A 310 -9.53 0.97 -8.76
C THR A 310 -9.37 0.64 -10.25
N PRO A 311 -10.26 1.09 -11.14
CA PRO A 311 -10.16 0.81 -12.58
C PRO A 311 -8.86 1.28 -13.24
N ASP A 312 -8.28 2.37 -12.74
CA ASP A 312 -7.04 2.98 -13.25
C ASP A 312 -5.78 2.64 -12.44
N GLY A 313 -5.92 1.84 -11.39
CA GLY A 313 -4.81 1.47 -10.52
C GLY A 313 -4.27 2.61 -9.63
N LEU A 314 -4.91 3.79 -9.62
CA LEU A 314 -4.51 4.92 -8.80
C LEU A 314 -5.30 5.00 -7.48
N PRO A 315 -4.71 5.53 -6.39
CA PRO A 315 -5.43 5.79 -5.16
C PRO A 315 -6.65 6.70 -5.32
N VAL A 316 -7.59 6.62 -4.38
CA VAL A 316 -8.57 7.67 -4.11
C VAL A 316 -8.25 8.26 -2.76
N VAL A 317 -8.09 9.57 -2.68
CA VAL A 317 -7.95 10.31 -1.43
C VAL A 317 -8.72 11.61 -1.57
N GLU A 318 -9.88 11.70 -0.93
CA GLU A 318 -10.79 12.82 -1.10
C GLU A 318 -11.57 13.12 0.18
N ARG A 319 -11.78 14.40 0.45
CA ARG A 319 -12.82 14.85 1.38
C ARG A 319 -14.11 15.00 0.59
N LEU A 320 -15.13 14.27 0.98
CA LEU A 320 -16.41 14.25 0.28
C LEU A 320 -17.12 15.63 0.35
N ALA A 321 -17.79 15.99 -0.75
CA ALA A 321 -18.67 17.16 -0.74
C ALA A 321 -19.91 16.90 0.14
N GLN A 322 -20.41 15.66 0.15
CA GLN A 322 -21.50 15.18 0.99
C GLN A 322 -21.28 13.70 1.36
N PRO A 323 -21.29 13.36 2.63
CA PRO A 323 -21.26 14.23 3.83
C PRO A 323 -19.92 14.96 3.98
N GLU A 324 -19.94 16.27 4.23
CA GLU A 324 -18.76 17.15 4.21
C GLU A 324 -17.67 16.83 5.26
N ASN A 325 -18.00 16.02 6.25
CA ASN A 325 -17.10 15.64 7.33
C ASN A 325 -16.51 14.22 7.14
N VAL A 326 -16.54 13.70 5.94
CA VAL A 326 -15.94 12.40 5.63
C VAL A 326 -14.76 12.57 4.69
N VAL A 327 -13.64 11.93 5.03
CA VAL A 327 -12.50 11.70 4.15
C VAL A 327 -12.49 10.23 3.78
N ILE A 328 -12.44 9.92 2.48
CA ILE A 328 -12.35 8.56 1.97
C ILE A 328 -10.97 8.30 1.38
N ALA A 329 -10.37 7.17 1.70
CA ALA A 329 -9.05 6.79 1.21
C ALA A 329 -8.98 5.30 0.86
N THR A 330 -8.59 5.02 -0.38
CA THR A 330 -8.22 3.67 -0.84
C THR A 330 -6.97 3.76 -1.71
N MET A 331 -6.09 2.77 -1.61
CA MET A 331 -4.73 2.87 -2.11
C MET A 331 -4.47 2.10 -3.39
N SER A 332 -5.46 1.38 -3.90
CA SER A 332 -5.30 0.57 -5.13
C SER A 332 -4.01 -0.27 -5.11
N SER A 333 -3.84 -1.08 -4.07
CA SER A 333 -2.70 -2.01 -3.85
C SER A 333 -1.34 -1.37 -3.52
N VAL A 334 -1.19 -0.04 -3.55
CA VAL A 334 0.12 0.63 -3.32
C VAL A 334 0.24 1.32 -1.96
N GLY A 335 -0.69 1.05 -1.05
CA GLY A 335 -0.84 1.77 0.23
C GLY A 335 0.35 1.67 1.16
N PHE A 336 1.11 0.59 1.14
CA PHE A 336 2.25 0.44 2.04
C PHE A 336 3.34 1.48 1.75
N GLY A 337 3.84 1.53 0.53
CA GLY A 337 4.88 2.48 0.15
C GLY A 337 4.43 3.93 0.27
N LEU A 338 3.21 4.22 -0.14
CA LEU A 338 2.65 5.58 -0.06
C LEU A 338 2.27 6.01 1.36
N SER A 339 2.25 5.10 2.35
CA SER A 339 1.67 5.35 3.67
C SER A 339 2.19 6.61 4.37
N PRO A 340 3.49 6.96 4.37
CA PRO A 340 3.94 8.19 5.04
C PRO A 340 3.31 9.45 4.45
N ALA A 341 3.30 9.54 3.13
CA ALA A 341 2.79 10.70 2.40
C ALA A 341 1.26 10.77 2.42
N VAL A 342 0.59 9.63 2.23
CA VAL A 342 -0.88 9.58 2.26
C VAL A 342 -1.44 9.90 3.64
N GLY A 343 -0.81 9.37 4.70
CA GLY A 343 -1.23 9.71 6.07
C GLY A 343 -1.14 11.21 6.34
N ARG A 344 -0.05 11.85 5.87
CA ARG A 344 0.11 13.31 5.92
C ARG A 344 -0.98 14.03 5.12
N ALA A 345 -1.24 13.58 3.89
CA ALA A 345 -2.28 14.18 3.05
C ALA A 345 -3.68 14.10 3.69
N ILE A 346 -4.03 12.94 4.27
CA ILE A 346 -5.30 12.77 5.00
C ILE A 346 -5.35 13.72 6.22
N SER A 347 -4.26 13.83 6.98
CA SER A 347 -4.18 14.78 8.10
C SER A 347 -4.42 16.21 7.64
N GLU A 348 -3.78 16.65 6.55
CA GLU A 348 -3.96 17.99 5.99
C GLU A 348 -5.38 18.21 5.45
N LEU A 349 -6.00 17.20 4.81
CA LEU A 349 -7.41 17.27 4.39
C LEU A 349 -8.36 17.43 5.57
N VAL A 350 -8.12 16.72 6.67
CA VAL A 350 -8.94 16.81 7.89
C VAL A 350 -8.81 18.19 8.53
N GLN A 351 -7.59 18.68 8.71
CA GLN A 351 -7.29 19.90 9.45
C GLN A 351 -7.50 21.18 8.62
N HIS A 352 -7.17 21.14 7.33
CA HIS A 352 -7.10 22.34 6.46
C HIS A 352 -8.03 22.26 5.25
N GLY A 353 -8.71 21.15 5.04
CA GLY A 353 -9.59 20.93 3.88
C GLY A 353 -8.87 20.73 2.55
N ARG A 354 -7.54 20.77 2.53
CA ARG A 354 -6.72 20.57 1.32
C ARG A 354 -5.36 19.97 1.66
N CYS A 355 -4.78 19.21 0.74
CA CYS A 355 -3.38 18.79 0.79
C CYS A 355 -2.48 19.96 0.37
N GLN A 356 -1.37 20.18 1.10
CA GLN A 356 -0.48 21.32 0.88
C GLN A 356 0.72 20.99 -0.03
N PHE A 357 1.08 19.70 -0.17
CA PHE A 357 2.26 19.25 -0.90
C PHE A 357 1.96 18.54 -2.21
N ALA A 358 0.69 18.17 -2.46
CA ALA A 358 0.28 17.48 -3.69
C ALA A 358 -1.10 17.96 -4.15
N ASP A 359 -1.27 18.01 -5.48
CA ASP A 359 -2.61 18.17 -6.08
C ASP A 359 -3.32 16.81 -6.09
N LEU A 360 -4.44 16.72 -5.38
CA LEU A 360 -5.25 15.51 -5.29
C LEU A 360 -6.37 15.45 -6.35
N GLY A 361 -6.48 16.44 -7.24
CA GLY A 361 -7.51 16.46 -8.27
C GLY A 361 -7.51 15.20 -9.15
N ALA A 362 -6.32 14.70 -9.50
CA ALA A 362 -6.17 13.46 -10.24
C ALA A 362 -6.58 12.19 -9.44
N LEU A 363 -6.77 12.30 -8.14
CA LEU A 363 -7.16 11.21 -7.24
C LEU A 363 -8.61 11.31 -6.78
N ALA A 364 -9.37 12.29 -7.28
CA ALA A 364 -10.75 12.50 -6.92
C ALA A 364 -11.67 11.42 -7.52
N LEU A 365 -12.80 11.15 -6.86
CA LEU A 365 -13.81 10.19 -7.27
C LEU A 365 -14.47 10.58 -8.60
N SER A 366 -14.53 11.88 -8.91
CA SER A 366 -15.13 12.40 -10.14
C SER A 366 -14.52 11.81 -11.41
N ARG A 367 -13.26 11.32 -11.36
CA ARG A 367 -12.64 10.65 -12.51
C ARG A 367 -13.30 9.32 -12.89
N PHE A 368 -14.15 8.79 -12.01
CA PHE A 368 -14.92 7.56 -12.24
C PHE A 368 -16.38 7.80 -12.59
N ALA A 369 -16.79 9.04 -12.88
CA ALA A 369 -18.18 9.37 -13.15
C ALA A 369 -18.79 8.50 -14.29
N ASP A 370 -18.00 8.22 -15.33
CA ASP A 370 -18.40 7.43 -16.49
C ASP A 370 -17.98 5.94 -16.39
N THR A 371 -17.44 5.51 -15.26
CA THR A 371 -17.00 4.12 -15.05
C THR A 371 -18.22 3.21 -14.90
N PRO A 372 -18.42 2.21 -15.78
CA PRO A 372 -19.56 1.31 -15.69
C PRO A 372 -19.49 0.42 -14.46
N ARG A 373 -20.64 -0.02 -13.95
CA ARG A 373 -20.72 -0.88 -12.75
C ARG A 373 -20.04 -2.25 -12.94
N ASP A 374 -20.00 -2.72 -14.17
CA ASP A 374 -19.40 -3.99 -14.60
C ASP A 374 -17.94 -3.82 -15.12
N TRP A 375 -17.27 -2.71 -14.75
CA TRP A 375 -15.93 -2.40 -15.22
C TRP A 375 -14.92 -3.55 -15.00
N ARG A 376 -15.05 -4.25 -13.88
CA ARG A 376 -14.17 -5.36 -13.51
C ARG A 376 -14.24 -6.53 -14.51
N GLU A 377 -15.41 -6.78 -15.08
CA GLU A 377 -15.63 -7.85 -16.07
C GLU A 377 -15.04 -7.47 -17.43
N ARG A 378 -14.92 -6.17 -17.69
CA ARG A 378 -14.39 -5.60 -18.94
C ARG A 378 -12.89 -5.39 -18.90
N VAL A 379 -12.35 -5.21 -17.69
CA VAL A 379 -10.96 -4.82 -17.46
C VAL A 379 -10.29 -5.91 -16.64
N GLY A 380 -9.29 -6.55 -17.21
CA GLY A 380 -8.45 -7.52 -16.50
C GLY A 380 -7.55 -6.84 -15.44
N TRP A 381 -6.86 -7.65 -14.65
CA TRP A 381 -5.92 -7.15 -13.64
C TRP A 381 -4.87 -6.21 -14.24
N ALA A 382 -4.31 -6.57 -15.40
CA ALA A 382 -3.27 -5.79 -16.06
C ALA A 382 -3.70 -4.36 -16.35
N ALA A 383 -4.93 -4.15 -16.84
CA ALA A 383 -5.45 -2.81 -17.14
C ALA A 383 -5.78 -2.00 -15.88
N ALA A 384 -6.09 -2.66 -14.75
CA ALA A 384 -6.34 -2.01 -13.46
C ALA A 384 -5.04 -1.60 -12.72
N SER A 385 -3.88 -2.00 -13.20
CA SER A 385 -2.59 -1.68 -12.59
C SER A 385 -1.54 -1.39 -13.66
N PRO A 386 -1.53 -0.20 -14.25
CA PRO A 386 -0.60 0.15 -15.34
C PRO A 386 0.88 -0.08 -15.00
N ALA A 387 1.23 0.02 -13.72
CA ALA A 387 2.58 -0.27 -13.24
C ALA A 387 2.93 -1.77 -13.25
N LEU A 388 1.94 -2.66 -13.33
CA LEU A 388 2.11 -4.12 -13.40
C LEU A 388 1.95 -4.66 -14.82
N GLU A 389 1.22 -3.99 -15.73
CA GLU A 389 1.14 -4.35 -17.16
C GLU A 389 2.51 -4.45 -17.80
N THR A 390 3.41 -3.59 -17.37
CA THR A 390 4.77 -3.53 -17.84
C THR A 390 5.65 -4.68 -17.34
N ALA A 391 5.20 -5.41 -16.34
CA ALA A 391 5.87 -6.60 -15.83
C ALA A 391 5.23 -7.91 -16.33
N ALA A 392 3.98 -7.86 -16.79
CA ALA A 392 3.21 -9.02 -17.25
C ALA A 392 3.10 -9.13 -18.78
N GLY A 393 3.71 -8.18 -19.51
CA GLY A 393 3.70 -8.18 -20.95
C GLY A 393 4.34 -9.43 -21.56
N GLY A 394 3.48 -10.32 -22.00
CA GLY A 394 3.77 -11.40 -22.91
C GLY A 394 4.11 -12.74 -22.26
N ASP A 395 3.20 -13.57 -22.28
CA ASP A 395 3.07 -14.90 -22.89
C ASP A 395 2.06 -15.73 -22.13
N ASP A 396 1.07 -16.16 -22.86
CA ASP A 396 0.07 -17.19 -22.51
C ASP A 396 0.69 -18.47 -21.95
#